data_3e15d0c14876864f8acded733e069ce5
#
_entry.id   3e15d0c14876864f8acded733e069ce5
#
_cell.length_a   1.000
_cell.length_b   1.000
_cell.length_c   1.000
_cell.angle_alpha   90.00
_cell.angle_beta   90.00
_cell.angle_gamma   90.00
#
_symmetry.space_group_name_H-M   'P 1'
#
loop_
_entity.id
_entity.type
_entity.pdbx_description
1 polymer ?
#
loop_
_entity_poly.entity_id
_entity_poly.type
_entity_poly.pdbx_seq_one_letter_code
_entity_poly.pdbx_strand_id
1 'polypeptide(L)'
;MPKTLMHDAGRGAELKRRVQALTPDTKQRWGKMSVDQMLHHVNFVLAEALGEHKAKPNVRGLPKPLVRWAILNAPWGKGAPTRPDMLIPQGDRFDFAREKERCLSMIDRFLAKRMDESWPPSANFSMTGRHWSQLQYKHLNHHLTQFGV
;
A
#
# COMPACT_ATOMS: atom_id res chain seq x y z
N MET A 1 -0.47 9.50 -20.02
CA MET A 1 -1.23 10.01 -18.88
C MET A 1 -0.31 10.17 -17.70
N PRO A 2 -0.34 11.30 -17.01
CA PRO A 2 0.43 11.45 -15.78
C PRO A 2 -0.07 10.45 -14.74
N LYS A 3 0.86 9.89 -13.98
CA LYS A 3 0.53 8.93 -12.91
C LYS A 3 0.06 9.69 -11.68
N THR A 4 -0.99 9.20 -11.05
CA THR A 4 -1.48 9.78 -9.80
C THR A 4 -0.49 9.49 -8.67
N LEU A 5 -0.13 10.51 -7.96
CA LEU A 5 0.76 10.43 -6.80
C LEU A 5 -0.04 10.67 -5.52
N MET A 6 0.35 10.01 -4.45
CA MET A 6 -0.29 10.24 -3.15
C MET A 6 -0.05 11.68 -2.66
N HIS A 7 1.07 12.29 -3.06
CA HIS A 7 1.40 13.69 -2.77
C HIS A 7 0.68 14.71 -3.65
N ASP A 8 -0.06 14.28 -4.68
CA ASP A 8 -0.87 15.20 -5.48
C ASP A 8 -1.95 15.85 -4.61
N ALA A 9 -2.26 17.12 -4.91
CA ALA A 9 -3.21 17.91 -4.13
C ALA A 9 -4.55 17.17 -3.96
N GLY A 10 -5.01 17.05 -2.72
CA GLY A 10 -6.29 16.43 -2.37
C GLY A 10 -6.28 14.89 -2.32
N ARG A 11 -5.24 14.21 -2.84
CA ARG A 11 -5.22 12.74 -2.88
C ARG A 11 -5.07 12.11 -1.51
N GLY A 12 -4.22 12.66 -0.67
CA GLY A 12 -4.08 12.19 0.72
C GLY A 12 -5.37 12.34 1.51
N ALA A 13 -6.04 13.48 1.39
CA ALA A 13 -7.33 13.71 2.05
C ALA A 13 -8.42 12.76 1.52
N GLU A 14 -8.46 12.50 0.22
CA GLU A 14 -9.36 11.52 -0.39
C GLU A 14 -9.16 10.14 0.22
N LEU A 15 -7.91 9.64 0.26
CA LEU A 15 -7.60 8.33 0.81
C LEU A 15 -7.98 8.24 2.29
N LYS A 16 -7.70 9.28 3.07
CA LYS A 16 -8.09 9.31 4.50
C LYS A 16 -9.60 9.24 4.68
N ARG A 17 -10.37 9.98 3.90
CA ARG A 17 -11.84 9.91 3.97
C ARG A 17 -12.34 8.49 3.68
N ARG A 18 -11.75 7.83 2.69
CA ARG A 18 -12.12 6.46 2.33
C ARG A 18 -11.76 5.47 3.44
N VAL A 19 -10.59 5.61 4.06
CA VAL A 19 -10.21 4.82 5.24
C VAL A 19 -11.18 5.08 6.40
N GLN A 20 -11.55 6.33 6.63
CA GLN A 20 -12.50 6.70 7.69
C GLN A 20 -13.89 6.09 7.48
N ALA A 21 -14.30 5.88 6.22
CA ALA A 21 -15.58 5.25 5.88
C ALA A 21 -15.64 3.75 6.18
N LEU A 22 -14.50 3.09 6.40
CA LEU A 22 -14.46 1.67 6.77
C LEU A 22 -15.01 1.43 8.18
N THR A 23 -15.76 0.34 8.32
CA THR A 23 -16.25 -0.16 9.60
C THR A 23 -15.79 -1.61 9.82
N PRO A 24 -15.87 -2.16 11.03
CA PRO A 24 -15.51 -3.57 11.26
C PRO A 24 -16.35 -4.55 10.43
N ASP A 25 -17.53 -4.12 9.99
CA ASP A 25 -18.48 -4.94 9.22
C ASP A 25 -18.35 -4.76 7.71
N THR A 26 -17.46 -3.87 7.24
CA THR A 26 -17.26 -3.65 5.81
C THR A 26 -16.78 -4.93 5.15
N LYS A 27 -17.47 -5.35 4.08
CA LYS A 27 -17.16 -6.57 3.33
C LYS A 27 -16.43 -6.25 2.04
N GLN A 28 -15.48 -7.10 1.69
CA GLN A 28 -14.78 -7.03 0.42
C GLN A 28 -15.70 -7.41 -0.74
N ARG A 29 -15.51 -6.75 -1.88
CA ARG A 29 -16.20 -7.08 -3.13
C ARG A 29 -15.55 -8.25 -3.86
N TRP A 30 -14.28 -8.51 -3.60
CA TRP A 30 -13.51 -9.65 -4.10
C TRP A 30 -12.36 -9.97 -3.14
N GLY A 31 -11.75 -11.15 -3.32
CA GLY A 31 -10.62 -11.59 -2.52
C GLY A 31 -11.03 -12.22 -1.20
N LYS A 32 -10.03 -12.57 -0.39
CA LYS A 32 -10.20 -13.36 0.84
C LYS A 32 -9.93 -12.59 2.13
N MET A 33 -9.23 -11.44 2.04
CA MET A 33 -8.91 -10.66 3.23
C MET A 33 -10.16 -10.03 3.83
N SER A 34 -10.28 -10.07 5.16
CA SER A 34 -11.22 -9.23 5.90
C SER A 34 -10.71 -7.80 5.97
N VAL A 35 -11.56 -6.87 6.43
CA VAL A 35 -11.22 -5.44 6.50
C VAL A 35 -10.04 -5.16 7.44
N ASP A 36 -9.95 -5.86 8.57
CA ASP A 36 -8.84 -5.77 9.51
C ASP A 36 -7.53 -6.29 8.91
N GLN A 37 -7.60 -7.39 8.16
CA GLN A 37 -6.45 -7.95 7.44
C GLN A 37 -5.99 -7.01 6.33
N MET A 38 -6.90 -6.39 5.60
CA MET A 38 -6.57 -5.42 4.56
C MET A 38 -5.86 -4.20 5.15
N LEU A 39 -6.37 -3.66 6.25
CA LEU A 39 -5.72 -2.53 6.94
C LEU A 39 -4.32 -2.89 7.42
N HIS A 40 -4.15 -4.06 8.00
CA HIS A 40 -2.83 -4.55 8.40
C HIS A 40 -1.88 -4.67 7.19
N HIS A 41 -2.38 -5.19 6.09
CA HIS A 41 -1.62 -5.33 4.83
C HIS A 41 -1.16 -3.98 4.26
N VAL A 42 -2.06 -3.00 4.14
CA VAL A 42 -1.66 -1.67 3.62
C VAL A 42 -0.72 -0.95 4.59
N ASN A 43 -0.90 -1.12 5.89
CA ASN A 43 -0.01 -0.57 6.91
C ASN A 43 1.40 -1.17 6.80
N PHE A 44 1.51 -2.45 6.48
CA PHE A 44 2.80 -3.11 6.27
C PHE A 44 3.59 -2.43 5.14
N VAL A 45 2.94 -2.13 4.03
CA VAL A 45 3.59 -1.48 2.88
C VAL A 45 3.89 0.00 3.15
N LEU A 46 3.02 0.69 3.87
CA LEU A 46 3.31 2.06 4.33
C LEU A 46 4.52 2.09 5.27
N ALA A 47 4.60 1.15 6.20
CA ALA A 47 5.73 1.01 7.11
C ALA A 47 7.06 0.75 6.36
N GLU A 48 7.01 -0.05 5.31
CA GLU A 48 8.17 -0.27 4.43
C GLU A 48 8.65 1.04 3.80
N ALA A 49 7.72 1.82 3.24
CA ALA A 49 8.03 3.13 2.65
C ALA A 49 8.60 4.12 3.68
N LEU A 50 8.20 4.02 4.93
CA LEU A 50 8.69 4.85 6.03
C LEU A 50 10.00 4.30 6.66
N GLY A 51 10.52 3.17 6.16
CA GLY A 51 11.77 2.60 6.63
C GLY A 51 11.66 1.79 7.92
N GLU A 52 10.46 1.45 8.37
CA GLU A 52 10.26 0.72 9.62
C GLU A 52 10.61 -0.77 9.53
N HIS A 53 10.63 -1.33 8.32
CA HIS A 53 11.12 -2.68 8.05
C HIS A 53 11.63 -2.77 6.61
N LYS A 54 12.39 -3.83 6.32
CA LYS A 54 12.91 -4.10 4.97
C LYS A 54 12.09 -5.18 4.29
N ALA A 55 11.74 -4.95 3.02
CA ALA A 55 11.10 -5.96 2.19
C ALA A 55 12.04 -7.13 1.91
N LYS A 56 11.50 -8.35 1.93
CA LYS A 56 12.24 -9.53 1.50
C LYS A 56 12.15 -9.68 -0.02
N PRO A 57 13.30 -9.86 -0.71
CA PRO A 57 13.29 -10.08 -2.15
C PRO A 57 12.59 -11.39 -2.50
N ASN A 58 11.71 -11.36 -3.49
CA ASN A 58 11.01 -12.57 -3.95
C ASN A 58 11.11 -12.81 -5.44
N VAL A 59 11.67 -11.87 -6.18
CA VAL A 59 11.79 -11.97 -7.64
C VAL A 59 13.22 -12.30 -7.99
N ARG A 60 13.45 -13.54 -8.44
CA ARG A 60 14.78 -14.02 -8.87
C ARG A 60 14.85 -14.04 -10.40
N GLY A 61 16.00 -13.66 -10.94
CA GLY A 61 16.30 -13.80 -12.37
C GLY A 61 15.66 -12.76 -13.28
N LEU A 62 14.86 -11.83 -12.76
CA LEU A 62 14.30 -10.73 -13.55
C LEU A 62 15.07 -9.42 -13.32
N PRO A 63 15.22 -8.60 -14.38
CA PRO A 63 15.84 -7.28 -14.23
C PRO A 63 15.04 -6.40 -13.26
N LYS A 64 15.71 -5.90 -12.22
CA LYS A 64 15.08 -5.08 -11.17
C LYS A 64 14.34 -3.85 -11.71
N PRO A 65 14.89 -3.08 -12.68
CA PRO A 65 14.18 -1.94 -13.25
C PRO A 65 12.88 -2.34 -13.95
N LEU A 66 12.85 -3.50 -14.60
CA LEU A 66 11.65 -4.00 -15.27
C LEU A 66 10.58 -4.41 -14.25
N VAL A 67 10.97 -5.07 -13.17
CA VAL A 67 10.04 -5.46 -12.09
C VAL A 67 9.44 -4.21 -11.45
N ARG A 68 10.28 -3.23 -11.12
CA ARG A 68 9.81 -1.94 -10.59
C ARG A 68 8.83 -1.27 -11.54
N TRP A 69 9.18 -1.20 -12.81
CA TRP A 69 8.31 -0.61 -13.84
C TRP A 69 6.97 -1.32 -13.89
N ALA A 70 6.95 -2.64 -13.89
CA ALA A 70 5.72 -3.45 -13.95
C ALA A 70 4.84 -3.20 -12.71
N ILE A 71 5.41 -3.21 -11.52
CA ILE A 71 4.67 -2.93 -10.27
C ILE A 71 4.01 -1.56 -10.32
N LEU A 72 4.75 -0.56 -10.80
CA LEU A 72 4.26 0.83 -10.82
C LEU A 72 3.26 1.09 -11.94
N ASN A 73 3.40 0.43 -13.10
CA ASN A 73 2.70 0.84 -14.33
C ASN A 73 1.71 -0.20 -14.85
N ALA A 74 1.93 -1.49 -14.63
CA ALA A 74 0.99 -2.51 -15.08
C ALA A 74 -0.31 -2.47 -14.26
N PRO A 75 -1.47 -2.72 -14.89
CA PRO A 75 -2.72 -2.78 -14.14
C PRO A 75 -2.71 -3.98 -13.16
N TRP A 76 -3.22 -3.75 -11.97
CA TRP A 76 -3.41 -4.81 -10.97
C TRP A 76 -4.83 -5.37 -11.09
N GLY A 77 -4.92 -6.63 -11.51
CA GLY A 77 -6.20 -7.35 -11.55
C GLY A 77 -6.66 -7.80 -10.17
N LYS A 78 -7.90 -8.25 -10.12
CA LYS A 78 -8.46 -8.92 -8.94
C LYS A 78 -7.70 -10.25 -8.74
N GLY A 79 -7.00 -10.42 -7.65
CA GLY A 79 -6.17 -11.61 -7.43
C GLY A 79 -4.73 -11.46 -7.91
N ALA A 80 -4.23 -10.24 -8.06
CA ALA A 80 -2.82 -9.99 -8.31
C ALA A 80 -1.97 -10.68 -7.23
N PRO A 81 -0.82 -11.30 -7.61
CA PRO A 81 0.01 -12.02 -6.66
C PRO A 81 0.57 -11.10 -5.58
N THR A 82 0.59 -11.62 -4.35
CA THR A 82 1.11 -10.92 -3.18
C THR A 82 2.52 -11.44 -2.87
N ARG A 83 3.41 -10.55 -2.52
CA ARG A 83 4.77 -10.90 -2.09
C ARG A 83 4.71 -11.80 -0.84
N PRO A 84 5.51 -12.88 -0.76
CA PRO A 84 5.39 -13.86 0.34
C PRO A 84 5.50 -13.28 1.74
N ASP A 85 6.31 -12.23 1.96
CA ASP A 85 6.45 -11.58 3.27
C ASP A 85 5.23 -10.73 3.67
N MET A 86 4.29 -10.52 2.75
CA MET A 86 3.03 -9.82 2.98
C MET A 86 1.82 -10.75 3.14
N LEU A 87 2.02 -12.07 3.01
CA LEU A 87 0.93 -13.02 3.14
C LEU A 87 0.43 -13.07 4.59
N ILE A 88 -0.88 -12.97 4.74
CA ILE A 88 -1.56 -13.07 6.03
C ILE A 88 -2.30 -14.40 6.07
N PRO A 89 -2.02 -15.29 7.06
CA PRO A 89 -2.82 -16.50 7.22
C PRO A 89 -4.31 -16.18 7.38
N GLN A 90 -5.16 -16.97 6.75
CA GLN A 90 -6.59 -16.65 6.65
C GLN A 90 -7.29 -16.56 8.02
N GLY A 91 -6.77 -17.26 9.04
CA GLY A 91 -7.31 -17.24 10.39
C GLY A 91 -6.83 -16.09 11.28
N ASP A 92 -5.82 -15.34 10.83
CA ASP A 92 -5.27 -14.24 11.61
C ASP A 92 -6.26 -13.08 11.69
N ARG A 93 -6.38 -12.49 12.88
CA ARG A 93 -7.25 -11.35 13.14
C ARG A 93 -6.46 -10.22 13.78
N PHE A 94 -6.83 -9.00 13.44
CA PHE A 94 -6.21 -7.78 13.93
C PHE A 94 -7.26 -6.88 14.57
N ASP A 95 -6.83 -6.00 15.47
CA ASP A 95 -7.68 -4.97 16.05
C ASP A 95 -8.00 -3.93 14.99
N PHE A 96 -9.24 -3.92 14.51
CA PHE A 96 -9.69 -3.03 13.44
C PHE A 96 -9.48 -1.54 13.79
N ALA A 97 -9.89 -1.13 14.99
CA ALA A 97 -9.78 0.27 15.40
C ALA A 97 -8.33 0.73 15.43
N ARG A 98 -7.45 -0.10 15.98
CA ARG A 98 -6.01 0.15 16.05
C ARG A 98 -5.37 0.21 14.66
N GLU A 99 -5.68 -0.74 13.79
CA GLU A 99 -5.14 -0.75 12.42
C GLU A 99 -5.65 0.42 11.60
N LYS A 100 -6.90 0.82 11.77
CA LYS A 100 -7.47 2.00 11.10
C LYS A 100 -6.79 3.29 11.55
N GLU A 101 -6.64 3.49 12.86
CA GLU A 101 -5.94 4.65 13.42
C GLU A 101 -4.48 4.70 12.94
N ARG A 102 -3.80 3.56 12.97
CA ARG A 102 -2.44 3.43 12.45
C ARG A 102 -2.34 3.81 10.99
N CYS A 103 -3.28 3.35 10.15
CA CYS A 103 -3.33 3.67 8.73
C CYS A 103 -3.44 5.19 8.50
N LEU A 104 -4.35 5.86 9.19
CA LEU A 104 -4.53 7.31 9.09
C LEU A 104 -3.27 8.07 9.51
N SER A 105 -2.65 7.66 10.61
CA SER A 105 -1.41 8.25 11.10
C SER A 105 -0.25 8.05 10.12
N MET A 106 -0.13 6.86 9.53
CA MET A 106 0.94 6.56 8.58
C MET A 106 0.76 7.32 7.25
N ILE A 107 -0.48 7.53 6.82
CA ILE A 107 -0.76 8.39 5.66
C ILE A 107 -0.25 9.81 5.92
N ASP A 108 -0.55 10.37 7.08
CA ASP A 108 -0.07 11.70 7.46
C ASP A 108 1.47 11.77 7.50
N ARG A 109 2.12 10.79 8.10
CA ARG A 109 3.59 10.70 8.16
C ARG A 109 4.21 10.56 6.78
N PHE A 110 3.60 9.75 5.92
CA PHE A 110 4.06 9.57 4.54
C PHE A 110 3.99 10.89 3.76
N LEU A 111 2.87 11.60 3.86
CA LEU A 111 2.67 12.88 3.17
C LEU A 111 3.54 14.01 3.72
N ALA A 112 3.92 13.95 5.00
CA ALA A 112 4.83 14.91 5.60
C ALA A 112 6.26 14.76 5.09
N LYS A 113 6.63 13.61 4.58
CA LYS A 113 7.96 13.36 4.00
C LYS A 113 7.98 13.83 2.55
N ARG A 114 8.92 14.70 2.21
CA ARG A 114 9.05 15.27 0.86
C ARG A 114 9.54 14.21 -0.12
N MET A 115 9.02 14.26 -1.35
CA MET A 115 9.42 13.31 -2.40
C MET A 115 10.89 13.44 -2.80
N ASP A 116 11.49 14.61 -2.63
CA ASP A 116 12.91 14.86 -2.99
C ASP A 116 13.90 14.46 -1.89
N GLU A 117 13.40 13.98 -0.74
CA GLU A 117 14.26 13.40 0.29
C GLU A 117 14.71 11.97 -0.08
N SER A 118 15.62 11.42 0.71
CA SER A 118 16.03 10.02 0.58
C SER A 118 14.93 9.07 1.05
N TRP A 119 14.64 8.06 0.25
CA TRP A 119 13.64 7.05 0.53
C TRP A 119 14.25 5.65 0.53
N PRO A 120 13.74 4.72 1.34
CA PRO A 120 14.29 3.37 1.38
C PRO A 120 14.01 2.60 0.09
N PRO A 121 14.83 1.59 -0.24
CA PRO A 121 14.54 0.69 -1.35
C PRO A 121 13.34 -0.21 -1.02
N SER A 122 12.69 -0.74 -2.05
CA SER A 122 11.69 -1.80 -1.92
C SER A 122 12.28 -3.10 -2.44
N ALA A 123 12.24 -4.16 -1.65
CA ALA A 123 12.85 -5.44 -2.02
C ALA A 123 14.31 -5.26 -2.50
N ASN A 124 14.59 -5.55 -3.75
CA ASN A 124 15.93 -5.46 -4.32
C ASN A 124 16.18 -4.25 -5.23
N PHE A 125 15.23 -3.33 -5.33
CA PHE A 125 15.36 -2.21 -6.25
C PHE A 125 15.22 -0.87 -5.53
N SER A 126 15.95 0.11 -6.03
CA SER A 126 15.89 1.48 -5.52
C SER A 126 14.53 2.12 -5.79
N MET A 127 14.09 2.95 -4.86
CA MET A 127 12.85 3.71 -4.96
C MET A 127 13.10 5.18 -4.68
N THR A 128 12.60 6.05 -5.54
CA THR A 128 12.52 7.48 -5.24
C THR A 128 11.23 7.79 -4.48
N GLY A 129 11.14 8.99 -3.91
CA GLY A 129 9.89 9.44 -3.31
C GLY A 129 8.72 9.45 -4.29
N ARG A 130 8.97 9.77 -5.56
CA ARG A 130 7.95 9.70 -6.61
C ARG A 130 7.49 8.27 -6.85
N HIS A 131 8.39 7.30 -6.88
CA HIS A 131 8.03 5.88 -7.00
C HIS A 131 7.16 5.42 -5.82
N TRP A 132 7.55 5.76 -4.60
CA TRP A 132 6.78 5.42 -3.41
C TRP A 132 5.40 6.11 -3.40
N SER A 133 5.35 7.38 -3.79
CA SER A 133 4.10 8.13 -3.86
C SER A 133 3.11 7.52 -4.87
N GLN A 134 3.60 7.11 -6.04
CA GLN A 134 2.82 6.41 -7.04
C GLN A 134 2.35 5.03 -6.53
N LEU A 135 3.25 4.26 -5.94
CA LEU A 135 2.94 2.93 -5.43
C LEU A 135 1.90 2.97 -4.30
N GLN A 136 2.07 3.86 -3.34
CA GLN A 136 1.16 3.96 -2.20
C GLN A 136 -0.24 4.40 -2.63
N TYR A 137 -0.35 5.38 -3.54
CA TYR A 137 -1.67 5.74 -4.07
C TYR A 137 -2.32 4.56 -4.77
N LYS A 138 -1.60 3.89 -5.66
CA LYS A 138 -2.10 2.74 -6.41
C LYS A 138 -2.54 1.60 -5.48
N HIS A 139 -1.75 1.31 -4.46
CA HIS A 139 -1.98 0.23 -3.51
C HIS A 139 -3.22 0.51 -2.64
N LEU A 140 -3.26 1.69 -2.01
CA LEU A 140 -4.40 2.09 -1.19
C LEU A 140 -5.68 2.18 -2.02
N ASN A 141 -5.62 2.80 -3.21
CA ASN A 141 -6.78 2.89 -4.10
C ASN A 141 -7.31 1.51 -4.49
N HIS A 142 -6.42 0.57 -4.81
CA HIS A 142 -6.80 -0.80 -5.15
C HIS A 142 -7.56 -1.48 -4.01
N HIS A 143 -7.02 -1.43 -2.79
CA HIS A 143 -7.65 -2.09 -1.64
C HIS A 143 -8.88 -1.38 -1.12
N LEU A 144 -8.91 -0.04 -1.12
CA LEU A 144 -10.11 0.70 -0.73
C LEU A 144 -11.26 0.45 -1.72
N THR A 145 -10.96 0.39 -3.01
CA THR A 145 -11.96 -0.01 -4.04
C THR A 145 -12.42 -1.45 -3.82
N GLN A 146 -11.52 -2.35 -3.44
CA GLN A 146 -11.84 -3.74 -3.09
C GLN A 146 -12.89 -3.80 -1.96
N PHE A 147 -12.86 -2.86 -1.03
CA PHE A 147 -13.82 -2.78 0.08
C PHE A 147 -14.96 -1.80 -0.16
N GLY A 148 -15.09 -1.29 -1.36
CA GLY A 148 -16.26 -0.50 -1.78
C GLY A 148 -16.29 0.95 -1.31
N VAL A 149 -15.16 1.48 -0.91
CA VAL A 149 -15.02 2.89 -0.49
C VAL A 149 -14.10 3.68 -1.40
#